data_d3be7e84d75de88fa97f68819fa3d2ad
#
_entry.id   d3be7e84d75de88fa97f68819fa3d2ad
#
_cell.length_a   1.000
_cell.length_b   1.000
_cell.length_c   1.000
_cell.angle_alpha   90.00
_cell.angle_beta   90.00
_cell.angle_gamma   90.00
#
_symmetry.space_group_name_H-M   'P 1'
#
loop_
_entity.id
_entity.type
_entity.pdbx_description
1 polymer ?
#
loop_
_entity_poly.entity_id
_entity_poly.type
_entity_poly.pdbx_seq_one_letter_code
_entity_poly.pdbx_strand_id
1 'polypeptide(L)'
;KGSRFSVVRYGNVMGSRGSVIPFFLSIKDTGVLPITDERMTRFMISLQEGVELVWHAFNDMIGGEIYVKKIPSIKITDIASVIAPKAKHKIIGIRPGEKLHEQMISAEDSDYTYEYSKYYKILPQIFEWSKDFKRIKDGVKVPLGFIYSSENNSEWMRREDLKKWISSNEKFLDKI
;
A
#
# COMPACT_ATOMS: atom_id res chain seq x y z
N LYS A 1 33.17 10.57 -3.58
CA LYS A 1 31.74 10.75 -3.28
C LYS A 1 31.07 9.39 -3.43
N GLY A 2 30.52 8.81 -2.35
CA GLY A 2 29.85 7.51 -2.38
C GLY A 2 28.45 7.61 -2.96
N SER A 3 27.89 6.49 -3.48
CA SER A 3 26.48 6.39 -3.89
C SER A 3 25.56 6.46 -2.66
N ARG A 4 24.40 7.09 -2.81
CA ARG A 4 23.35 7.14 -1.79
C ARG A 4 22.21 6.20 -2.19
N PHE A 5 21.67 5.51 -1.22
CA PHE A 5 20.56 4.58 -1.40
C PHE A 5 19.44 4.93 -0.46
N SER A 6 18.21 4.78 -0.89
CA SER A 6 17.01 4.80 -0.05
C SER A 6 16.02 3.74 -0.55
N VAL A 7 15.04 3.43 0.28
CA VAL A 7 13.99 2.46 -0.04
C VAL A 7 12.65 3.18 -0.06
N VAL A 8 11.76 2.78 -0.95
CA VAL A 8 10.34 3.16 -0.92
C VAL A 8 9.49 1.93 -0.64
N ARG A 9 8.54 2.06 0.29
CA ARG A 9 7.53 1.04 0.58
C ARG A 9 6.16 1.60 0.19
N TYR A 10 5.43 0.88 -0.64
CA TYR A 10 4.06 1.19 -0.99
C TYR A 10 3.25 -0.10 -1.21
N GLY A 11 1.92 0.03 -1.24
CA GLY A 11 1.02 -1.11 -1.34
C GLY A 11 0.87 -1.67 -2.75
N ASN A 12 -0.21 -2.40 -2.96
CA ASN A 12 -0.53 -3.00 -4.24
C ASN A 12 -0.84 -1.92 -5.29
N VAL A 13 -0.11 -1.94 -6.39
CA VAL A 13 -0.39 -1.03 -7.51
C VAL A 13 -1.63 -1.53 -8.25
N MET A 14 -2.68 -0.68 -8.26
CA MET A 14 -3.96 -1.00 -8.91
C MET A 14 -3.76 -1.33 -10.39
N GLY A 15 -4.33 -2.45 -10.83
CA GLY A 15 -4.24 -2.90 -12.22
C GLY A 15 -2.87 -3.48 -12.63
N SER A 16 -1.97 -3.79 -11.69
CA SER A 16 -0.74 -4.50 -12.02
C SER A 16 -1.04 -5.92 -12.49
N ARG A 17 -0.22 -6.45 -13.42
CA ARG A 17 -0.39 -7.82 -13.96
C ARG A 17 -0.43 -8.87 -12.84
N GLY A 18 -1.38 -9.79 -12.92
CA GLY A 18 -1.57 -10.85 -11.93
C GLY A 18 -2.12 -10.38 -10.58
N SER A 19 -2.46 -9.09 -10.44
CA SER A 19 -3.10 -8.59 -9.22
C SER A 19 -4.60 -8.88 -9.19
N VAL A 20 -5.21 -8.66 -8.02
CA VAL A 20 -6.62 -9.04 -7.76
C VAL A 20 -7.62 -8.35 -8.67
N ILE A 21 -7.40 -7.09 -9.07
CA ILE A 21 -8.35 -6.35 -9.93
C ILE A 21 -8.41 -6.96 -11.33
N PRO A 22 -7.31 -7.11 -12.11
CA PRO A 22 -7.34 -7.79 -13.39
C PRO A 22 -7.84 -9.23 -13.28
N PHE A 23 -7.44 -9.95 -12.24
CA PHE A 23 -7.90 -11.32 -12.03
C PHE A 23 -9.42 -11.39 -11.86
N PHE A 24 -10.03 -10.59 -11.01
CA PHE A 24 -11.49 -10.58 -10.85
C PHE A 24 -12.22 -10.11 -12.11
N LEU A 25 -11.67 -9.13 -12.84
CA LEU A 25 -12.23 -8.70 -14.13
C LEU A 25 -12.25 -9.86 -15.16
N SER A 26 -11.18 -10.66 -15.22
CA SER A 26 -11.10 -11.77 -16.17
C SER A 26 -12.09 -12.91 -15.91
N ILE A 27 -12.59 -13.03 -14.68
CA ILE A 27 -13.53 -14.09 -14.28
C ILE A 27 -14.90 -13.57 -13.83
N LYS A 28 -15.20 -12.28 -13.96
CA LYS A 28 -16.44 -11.64 -13.46
C LYS A 28 -17.71 -12.31 -13.98
N ASP A 29 -17.68 -12.78 -15.22
CA ASP A 29 -18.83 -13.37 -15.91
C ASP A 29 -19.11 -14.84 -15.52
N THR A 30 -18.23 -15.45 -14.76
CA THR A 30 -18.47 -16.81 -14.21
C THR A 30 -19.51 -16.83 -13.10
N GLY A 31 -19.88 -15.68 -12.56
CA GLY A 31 -20.83 -15.53 -11.45
C GLY A 31 -20.29 -15.97 -10.08
N VAL A 32 -19.00 -16.37 -9.98
CA VAL A 32 -18.36 -16.77 -8.73
C VAL A 32 -16.96 -16.17 -8.65
N LEU A 33 -16.66 -15.45 -7.58
CA LEU A 33 -15.32 -14.93 -7.32
C LEU A 33 -14.67 -15.66 -6.14
N PRO A 34 -13.43 -16.17 -6.32
CA PRO A 34 -12.69 -16.79 -5.23
C PRO A 34 -12.15 -15.71 -4.29
N ILE A 35 -12.51 -15.79 -3.03
CA ILE A 35 -12.05 -14.91 -1.96
C ILE A 35 -11.16 -15.70 -1.01
N THR A 36 -9.95 -15.26 -0.80
CA THR A 36 -9.00 -15.95 0.09
C THR A 36 -9.52 -15.97 1.54
N ASP A 37 -9.89 -14.80 2.06
CA ASP A 37 -10.50 -14.61 3.39
C ASP A 37 -11.30 -13.30 3.38
N GLU A 38 -12.48 -13.29 4.00
CA GLU A 38 -13.36 -12.10 4.04
C GLU A 38 -12.77 -10.93 4.83
N ARG A 39 -11.87 -11.22 5.77
CA ARG A 39 -11.17 -10.22 6.59
C ARG A 39 -10.01 -9.57 5.86
N MET A 40 -9.55 -10.16 4.73
CA MET A 40 -8.35 -9.75 4.03
C MET A 40 -8.40 -8.31 3.57
N THR A 41 -7.37 -7.56 3.92
CA THR A 41 -7.19 -6.16 3.51
C THR A 41 -5.88 -5.96 2.77
N ARG A 42 -5.86 -4.95 1.89
CA ARG A 42 -4.68 -4.54 1.13
C ARG A 42 -4.57 -3.03 1.11
N PHE A 43 -3.36 -2.53 1.02
CA PHE A 43 -3.11 -1.15 0.66
C PHE A 43 -3.18 -0.98 -0.85
N MET A 44 -3.82 0.10 -1.33
CA MET A 44 -3.96 0.39 -2.75
C MET A 44 -3.33 1.71 -3.13
N ILE A 45 -2.59 1.70 -4.23
CA ILE A 45 -1.93 2.88 -4.78
C ILE A 45 -2.05 2.88 -6.32
N SER A 46 -2.18 4.06 -6.92
CA SER A 46 -2.02 4.19 -8.36
C SER A 46 -0.54 4.14 -8.76
N LEU A 47 -0.26 3.78 -10.02
CA LEU A 47 1.11 3.78 -10.55
C LEU A 47 1.74 5.18 -10.44
N GLN A 48 0.97 6.22 -10.74
CA GLN A 48 1.44 7.60 -10.67
C GLN A 48 1.88 7.99 -9.25
N GLU A 49 1.07 7.68 -8.24
CA GLU A 49 1.42 7.95 -6.84
C GLU A 49 2.67 7.20 -6.39
N GLY A 50 2.87 5.95 -6.88
CA GLY A 50 4.08 5.18 -6.63
C GLY A 50 5.32 5.87 -7.23
N VAL A 51 5.23 6.34 -8.46
CA VAL A 51 6.30 7.11 -9.13
C VAL A 51 6.58 8.43 -8.41
N GLU A 52 5.55 9.15 -7.98
CA GLU A 52 5.70 10.38 -7.19
C GLU A 52 6.46 10.14 -5.88
N LEU A 53 6.21 9.02 -5.19
CA LEU A 53 6.95 8.65 -3.99
C LEU A 53 8.43 8.41 -4.29
N VAL A 54 8.75 7.73 -5.40
CA VAL A 54 10.14 7.51 -5.83
C VAL A 54 10.85 8.83 -6.09
N TRP A 55 10.21 9.76 -6.83
CA TRP A 55 10.77 11.09 -7.07
C TRP A 55 10.94 11.91 -5.79
N HIS A 56 9.97 11.82 -4.86
CA HIS A 56 10.09 12.47 -3.57
C HIS A 56 11.30 11.92 -2.79
N ALA A 57 11.42 10.60 -2.67
CA ALA A 57 12.55 9.97 -1.98
C ALA A 57 13.89 10.34 -2.62
N PHE A 58 13.98 10.35 -3.94
CA PHE A 58 15.18 10.74 -4.69
C PHE A 58 15.65 12.17 -4.36
N ASN A 59 14.71 13.11 -4.26
CA ASN A 59 15.01 14.51 -3.98
C ASN A 59 15.29 14.80 -2.50
N ASP A 60 14.72 14.01 -1.58
CA ASP A 60 14.81 14.24 -0.13
C ASP A 60 15.92 13.43 0.55
N MET A 61 16.32 12.27 -0.02
CA MET A 61 17.22 11.33 0.64
C MET A 61 18.62 11.90 0.88
N ILE A 62 19.15 11.59 2.06
CA ILE A 62 20.56 11.77 2.41
C ILE A 62 21.27 10.42 2.31
N GLY A 63 20.58 9.31 2.52
CA GLY A 63 20.99 7.90 2.36
C GLY A 63 20.56 7.04 3.55
N GLY A 64 20.03 5.85 3.24
CA GLY A 64 19.59 4.85 4.23
C GLY A 64 18.14 5.01 4.71
N GLU A 65 17.44 6.07 4.31
CA GLU A 65 16.04 6.26 4.69
C GLU A 65 15.11 5.28 3.96
N ILE A 66 14.00 4.92 4.63
CA ILE A 66 12.88 4.20 4.03
C ILE A 66 11.67 5.12 4.03
N TYR A 67 11.11 5.39 2.85
CA TYR A 67 9.91 6.20 2.67
C TYR A 67 8.69 5.30 2.53
N VAL A 68 7.66 5.54 3.34
CA VAL A 68 6.42 4.77 3.35
C VAL A 68 5.27 5.70 3.00
N LYS A 69 4.62 5.49 1.86
CA LYS A 69 3.48 6.32 1.42
C LYS A 69 2.27 6.07 2.32
N LYS A 70 1.59 7.14 2.73
CA LYS A 70 0.24 7.05 3.30
C LYS A 70 -0.75 6.83 2.17
N ILE A 71 -1.45 5.71 2.20
CA ILE A 71 -2.36 5.27 1.14
C ILE A 71 -3.55 4.54 1.72
N PRO A 72 -4.71 4.55 1.04
CA PRO A 72 -5.90 3.92 1.55
C PRO A 72 -5.81 2.39 1.57
N SER A 73 -6.50 1.81 2.53
CA SER A 73 -6.78 0.38 2.62
C SER A 73 -8.10 0.04 1.92
N ILE A 74 -8.24 -1.21 1.50
CA ILE A 74 -9.50 -1.76 0.99
C ILE A 74 -9.63 -3.24 1.39
N LYS A 75 -10.87 -3.70 1.61
CA LYS A 75 -11.18 -5.12 1.76
C LYS A 75 -11.23 -5.80 0.40
N ILE A 76 -10.72 -7.03 0.31
CA ILE A 76 -10.81 -7.82 -0.94
C ILE A 76 -12.27 -8.07 -1.35
N THR A 77 -13.16 -8.22 -0.37
CA THR A 77 -14.61 -8.34 -0.59
C THR A 77 -15.24 -7.09 -1.21
N ASP A 78 -14.71 -5.89 -0.91
CA ASP A 78 -15.18 -4.65 -1.53
C ASP A 78 -14.74 -4.55 -3.00
N ILE A 79 -13.51 -4.98 -3.30
CA ILE A 79 -13.02 -5.08 -4.69
C ILE A 79 -13.92 -6.04 -5.50
N ALA A 80 -14.20 -7.22 -4.95
CA ALA A 80 -15.09 -8.21 -5.56
C ALA A 80 -16.49 -7.65 -5.82
N SER A 81 -17.07 -6.98 -4.82
CA SER A 81 -18.40 -6.39 -4.91
C SER A 81 -18.50 -5.25 -5.93
N VAL A 82 -17.42 -4.48 -6.14
CA VAL A 82 -17.36 -3.42 -7.16
C VAL A 82 -17.29 -4.01 -8.56
N ILE A 83 -16.45 -5.05 -8.75
CA ILE A 83 -16.19 -5.65 -10.06
C ILE A 83 -17.37 -6.52 -10.51
N ALA A 84 -17.91 -7.35 -9.63
CA ALA A 84 -19.00 -8.28 -9.93
C ALA A 84 -20.06 -8.29 -8.80
N PRO A 85 -20.94 -7.28 -8.75
CA PRO A 85 -21.88 -7.09 -7.65
C PRO A 85 -22.87 -8.25 -7.43
N LYS A 86 -23.10 -9.07 -8.46
CA LYS A 86 -24.02 -10.22 -8.42
C LYS A 86 -23.30 -11.56 -8.22
N ALA A 87 -21.97 -11.57 -8.25
CA ALA A 87 -21.21 -12.80 -8.11
C ALA A 87 -21.24 -13.33 -6.66
N LYS A 88 -21.28 -14.65 -6.53
CA LYS A 88 -21.13 -15.31 -5.23
C LYS A 88 -19.65 -15.31 -4.82
N HIS A 89 -19.37 -15.01 -3.56
CA HIS A 89 -18.03 -15.12 -2.99
C HIS A 89 -17.81 -16.58 -2.53
N LYS A 90 -16.77 -17.23 -3.07
CA LYS A 90 -16.35 -18.55 -2.66
C LYS A 90 -15.07 -18.44 -1.84
N ILE A 91 -15.13 -18.73 -0.56
CA ILE A 91 -13.94 -18.71 0.30
C ILE A 91 -13.06 -19.90 -0.06
N ILE A 92 -11.79 -19.62 -0.41
CA ILE A 92 -10.81 -20.63 -0.85
C ILE A 92 -9.71 -20.90 0.17
N GLY A 93 -9.61 -20.09 1.24
CA GLY A 93 -8.59 -20.19 2.27
C GLY A 93 -7.29 -19.44 1.92
N ILE A 94 -6.51 -19.15 2.96
CA ILE A 94 -5.22 -18.46 2.85
C ILE A 94 -4.17 -19.45 2.32
N ARG A 95 -3.40 -19.01 1.32
CA ARG A 95 -2.31 -19.80 0.75
C ARG A 95 -1.05 -19.72 1.62
N PRO A 96 -0.16 -20.70 1.61
CA PRO A 96 1.13 -20.61 2.29
C PRO A 96 1.90 -19.35 1.87
N GLY A 97 2.35 -18.57 2.86
CA GLY A 97 3.06 -17.30 2.63
C GLY A 97 2.18 -16.08 2.32
N GLU A 98 0.87 -16.24 2.16
CA GLU A 98 -0.06 -15.13 1.97
C GLU A 98 -0.42 -14.49 3.31
N LYS A 99 -0.43 -13.16 3.37
CA LYS A 99 -0.77 -12.40 4.58
C LYS A 99 -2.25 -12.02 4.57
N LEU A 100 -2.89 -12.09 5.73
CA LEU A 100 -4.26 -11.59 5.91
C LEU A 100 -4.30 -10.06 5.71
N HIS A 101 -3.36 -9.35 6.32
CA HIS A 101 -3.18 -7.91 6.23
C HIS A 101 -1.75 -7.57 5.83
N GLU A 102 -1.58 -6.46 5.12
CA GLU A 102 -0.26 -5.95 4.77
C GLU A 102 0.24 -5.00 5.88
N GLN A 103 1.54 -5.06 6.17
CA GLN A 103 2.18 -4.19 7.14
C GLN A 103 3.37 -3.49 6.50
N MET A 104 3.39 -2.15 6.58
CA MET A 104 4.46 -1.33 6.01
C MET A 104 5.39 -0.72 7.07
N ILE A 105 4.94 -0.58 8.31
CA ILE A 105 5.75 -0.16 9.45
C ILE A 105 5.46 -1.12 10.59
N SER A 106 6.49 -1.75 11.12
CA SER A 106 6.40 -2.64 12.28
C SER A 106 6.56 -1.86 13.59
N ALA A 107 6.23 -2.50 14.71
CA ALA A 107 6.43 -1.90 16.03
C ALA A 107 7.92 -1.56 16.29
N GLU A 108 8.83 -2.41 15.80
CA GLU A 108 10.28 -2.20 15.91
C GLU A 108 10.76 -1.02 15.06
N ASP A 109 10.14 -0.78 13.89
CA ASP A 109 10.45 0.38 13.04
C ASP A 109 10.05 1.71 13.72
N SER A 110 9.09 1.69 14.69
CA SER A 110 8.51 2.89 15.30
C SER A 110 9.54 3.79 15.97
N ASP A 111 10.58 3.20 16.56
CA ASP A 111 11.68 3.93 17.23
C ASP A 111 12.44 4.88 16.30
N TYR A 112 12.36 4.64 15.01
CA TYR A 112 13.08 5.39 13.99
C TYR A 112 12.16 6.06 12.99
N THR A 113 10.83 6.02 13.22
CA THR A 113 9.81 6.50 12.30
C THR A 113 9.35 7.91 12.64
N TYR A 114 9.27 8.73 11.60
CA TYR A 114 8.72 10.08 11.64
C TYR A 114 7.56 10.21 10.65
N GLU A 115 6.50 10.87 11.10
CA GLU A 115 5.29 11.14 10.33
C GLU A 115 5.36 12.49 9.66
N TYR A 116 4.93 12.54 8.40
CA TYR A 116 4.73 13.73 7.58
C TYR A 116 3.31 13.74 7.03
N SER A 117 2.90 14.80 6.36
CA SER A 117 1.52 14.93 5.85
C SER A 117 1.10 13.77 4.91
N LYS A 118 2.01 13.33 4.01
CA LYS A 118 1.70 12.36 2.95
C LYS A 118 2.49 11.04 3.03
N TYR A 119 3.42 10.91 3.97
CA TYR A 119 4.29 9.74 4.10
C TYR A 119 4.85 9.62 5.50
N TYR A 120 5.45 8.47 5.77
CA TYR A 120 6.34 8.25 6.91
C TYR A 120 7.76 8.09 6.40
N LYS A 121 8.74 8.43 7.22
CA LYS A 121 10.16 8.21 6.98
C LYS A 121 10.73 7.40 8.13
N ILE A 122 11.31 6.24 7.83
CA ILE A 122 12.04 5.42 8.79
C ILE A 122 13.52 5.71 8.59
N LEU A 123 14.19 6.15 9.65
CA LEU A 123 15.61 6.43 9.65
C LEU A 123 16.42 5.14 9.87
N PRO A 124 17.66 5.05 9.35
CA PRO A 124 18.51 3.89 9.57
C PRO A 124 18.80 3.65 11.06
N GLN A 125 18.70 2.40 11.52
CA GLN A 125 18.92 2.03 12.93
C GLN A 125 20.38 2.05 13.36
N ILE A 126 21.34 2.04 12.40
CA ILE A 126 22.79 1.90 12.67
C ILE A 126 23.43 3.19 13.23
N PHE A 127 22.73 4.33 13.15
CA PHE A 127 23.25 5.63 13.56
C PHE A 127 22.28 6.33 14.50
N GLU A 128 22.78 7.15 15.42
CA GLU A 128 21.96 8.01 16.27
C GLU A 128 21.42 9.22 15.50
N TRP A 129 20.39 8.98 14.69
CA TRP A 129 19.76 10.01 13.86
C TRP A 129 18.80 10.93 14.63
N SER A 130 18.50 10.63 15.88
CA SER A 130 17.58 11.43 16.72
C SER A 130 17.97 12.92 16.82
N LYS A 131 19.24 13.25 16.53
CA LYS A 131 19.79 14.61 16.50
C LYS A 131 20.02 15.16 15.09
N ASP A 132 19.68 14.41 14.04
CA ASP A 132 19.89 14.85 12.65
C ASP A 132 18.66 15.62 12.13
N PHE A 133 18.56 16.85 12.51
CA PHE A 133 17.48 17.76 12.07
C PHE A 133 17.37 17.88 10.54
N LYS A 134 18.47 17.67 9.80
CA LYS A 134 18.43 17.73 8.32
C LYS A 134 17.67 16.56 7.72
N ARG A 135 17.65 15.40 8.38
CA ARG A 135 16.88 14.22 7.94
C ARG A 135 15.44 14.28 8.41
N ILE A 136 15.25 14.74 9.66
CA ILE A 136 13.94 14.80 10.30
C ILE A 136 13.13 15.99 9.77
N LYS A 137 13.77 17.17 9.60
CA LYS A 137 13.09 18.41 9.21
C LYS A 137 11.90 18.68 10.13
N ASP A 138 10.69 18.76 9.55
CA ASP A 138 9.39 19.02 10.19
C ASP A 138 8.63 17.73 10.53
N GLY A 139 9.28 16.55 10.44
CA GLY A 139 8.67 15.27 10.79
C GLY A 139 8.34 15.16 12.28
N VAL A 140 7.18 14.59 12.58
CA VAL A 140 6.75 14.31 13.94
C VAL A 140 7.04 12.86 14.28
N LYS A 141 7.71 12.61 15.41
CA LYS A 141 7.99 11.24 15.87
C LYS A 141 6.70 10.50 16.11
N VAL A 142 6.56 9.28 15.56
CA VAL A 142 5.40 8.43 15.87
C VAL A 142 5.49 7.87 17.29
N PRO A 143 4.36 7.50 17.91
CA PRO A 143 4.36 6.83 19.22
C PRO A 143 5.15 5.51 19.19
N LEU A 144 5.75 5.15 20.32
CA LEU A 144 6.41 3.86 20.50
C LEU A 144 5.42 2.72 20.26
N GLY A 145 5.84 1.71 19.50
CA GLY A 145 5.00 0.58 19.14
C GLY A 145 3.98 0.89 18.02
N PHE A 146 4.10 2.05 17.37
CA PHE A 146 3.26 2.38 16.22
C PHE A 146 3.41 1.34 15.11
N ILE A 147 2.27 0.89 14.59
CA ILE A 147 2.19 -0.04 13.46
C ILE A 147 1.37 0.60 12.35
N TYR A 148 1.86 0.56 11.11
CA TYR A 148 1.09 0.95 9.94
C TYR A 148 0.78 -0.28 9.10
N SER A 149 -0.45 -0.78 9.24
CA SER A 149 -0.96 -1.96 8.54
C SER A 149 -2.28 -1.65 7.83
N SER A 150 -2.63 -2.48 6.86
CA SER A 150 -3.85 -2.30 6.07
C SER A 150 -5.14 -2.57 6.87
N GLU A 151 -5.06 -3.18 8.06
CA GLU A 151 -6.23 -3.42 8.90
C GLU A 151 -6.51 -2.27 9.87
N ASN A 152 -5.45 -1.60 10.39
CA ASN A 152 -5.58 -0.51 11.37
C ASN A 152 -5.40 0.89 10.77
N ASN A 153 -5.40 0.99 9.44
CA ASN A 153 -5.30 2.25 8.71
C ASN A 153 -6.53 3.14 8.93
N SER A 154 -6.32 4.44 9.11
CA SER A 154 -7.41 5.42 9.20
C SER A 154 -8.03 5.77 7.85
N GLU A 155 -7.29 5.55 6.76
CA GLU A 155 -7.73 5.87 5.40
C GLU A 155 -8.24 4.62 4.68
N TRP A 156 -9.50 4.66 4.23
CA TRP A 156 -10.12 3.57 3.50
C TRP A 156 -10.60 4.04 2.13
N MET A 157 -10.30 3.25 1.10
CA MET A 157 -10.80 3.48 -0.25
C MET A 157 -12.29 3.15 -0.30
N ARG A 158 -13.10 4.10 -0.76
CA ARG A 158 -14.53 3.88 -0.94
C ARG A 158 -14.77 3.09 -2.23
N ARG A 159 -15.85 2.31 -2.25
CA ARG A 159 -16.25 1.53 -3.44
C ARG A 159 -16.46 2.41 -4.67
N GLU A 160 -16.99 3.62 -4.47
CA GLU A 160 -17.21 4.61 -5.53
C GLU A 160 -15.90 5.08 -6.16
N ASP A 161 -14.86 5.29 -5.35
CA ASP A 161 -13.54 5.72 -5.83
C ASP A 161 -12.86 4.60 -6.63
N LEU A 162 -12.95 3.35 -6.15
CA LEU A 162 -12.48 2.18 -6.90
C LEU A 162 -13.22 2.03 -8.22
N LYS A 163 -14.57 2.17 -8.22
CA LYS A 163 -15.40 2.08 -9.43
C LYS A 163 -15.00 3.15 -10.46
N LYS A 164 -14.80 4.40 -10.01
CA LYS A 164 -14.34 5.49 -10.87
C LYS A 164 -12.95 5.17 -11.45
N TRP A 165 -12.04 4.67 -10.63
CA TRP A 165 -10.70 4.31 -11.09
C TRP A 165 -10.75 3.21 -12.15
N ILE A 166 -11.51 2.13 -11.94
CA ILE A 166 -11.71 1.05 -12.92
C ILE A 166 -12.24 1.61 -14.24
N SER A 167 -13.33 2.41 -14.21
CA SER A 167 -13.92 2.98 -15.41
C SER A 167 -12.96 3.91 -16.17
N SER A 168 -12.15 4.68 -15.45
CA SER A 168 -11.16 5.57 -16.07
C SER A 168 -9.94 4.84 -16.66
N ASN A 169 -9.73 3.58 -16.28
CA ASN A 169 -8.59 2.77 -16.70
C ASN A 169 -9.00 1.52 -17.50
N GLU A 170 -10.24 1.44 -17.99
CA GLU A 170 -10.78 0.28 -18.70
C GLU A 170 -9.89 -0.15 -19.87
N LYS A 171 -9.52 0.77 -20.76
CA LYS A 171 -8.62 0.50 -21.90
C LYS A 171 -7.23 -0.03 -21.50
N PHE A 172 -6.78 0.28 -20.30
CA PHE A 172 -5.51 -0.25 -19.77
C PHE A 172 -5.72 -1.66 -19.22
N LEU A 173 -6.82 -1.87 -18.50
CA LEU A 173 -7.16 -3.16 -17.89
C LEU A 173 -7.45 -4.24 -18.95
N ASP A 174 -8.04 -3.88 -20.08
CA ASP A 174 -8.30 -4.79 -21.20
C ASP A 174 -7.02 -5.29 -21.92
N LYS A 175 -5.88 -4.66 -21.65
CA LYS A 175 -4.58 -5.03 -22.25
C LYS A 175 -3.70 -5.90 -21.35
N ILE A 176 -4.16 -6.19 -20.14
CA ILE A 176 -3.40 -6.95 -19.13
C ILE A 176 -3.91 -8.38 -19.06
#